data_5259a59182289114f272172721073e7c
#
_entry.id   5259a59182289114f272172721073e7c
#
_cell.length_a   1.000
_cell.length_b   1.000
_cell.length_c   1.000
_cell.angle_alpha   90.00
_cell.angle_beta   90.00
_cell.angle_gamma   90.00
#
_symmetry.space_group_name_H-M   'P 1'
#
loop_
_entity.id
_entity.type
_entity.pdbx_description
1 polymer ?
#
loop_
_entity_poly.entity_id
_entity_poly.type
_entity_poly.pdbx_seq_one_letter_code
_entity_poly.pdbx_strand_id
1 'polypeptide(L)'
;MKANMEIGNQDQPAFKILLSCPTGLSSSQVSVDFGQVYDRIPHPDVNLENSISEIWDQRVQKNASLFNGLKFRYGGYSFSGGAGTDQEPHVCLHLGLTDYRTFVGTNLNPLWERFLLPSEDDFRQCQHTSSPLGNGAVIETSDKKIIVLQRSKNVGEFPGHYVFPGGHPEPEEIGISSHDNRDDNSHQIMKEKLSQEMFDSITREVVEEIGVPADSLIYPKPGDSDQSRQHNEMETENRNL
;
A
#
# COMPACT_ATOMS: atom_id res chain seq x y z
N MET A 1 -0.79 -43.30 -29.39
CA MET A 1 -1.57 -42.36 -28.60
C MET A 1 -0.62 -41.41 -27.89
N LYS A 2 -0.49 -40.20 -28.40
CA LYS A 2 0.29 -39.12 -27.72
C LYS A 2 -0.69 -38.37 -26.83
N ALA A 3 -0.49 -38.44 -25.52
CA ALA A 3 -1.22 -37.62 -24.57
C ALA A 3 -0.72 -36.17 -24.71
N ASN A 4 -1.58 -35.30 -25.19
CA ASN A 4 -1.40 -33.86 -25.09
C ASN A 4 -1.54 -33.50 -23.61
N MET A 5 -0.43 -33.19 -22.95
CA MET A 5 -0.44 -32.44 -21.72
C MET A 5 -0.82 -31.01 -22.09
N GLU A 6 -2.03 -30.61 -21.77
CA GLU A 6 -2.38 -29.19 -21.68
C GLU A 6 -1.53 -28.57 -20.58
N ILE A 7 -0.63 -27.70 -21.00
CA ILE A 7 0.12 -26.84 -20.08
C ILE A 7 -0.92 -25.85 -19.52
N GLY A 8 -1.31 -26.09 -18.27
CA GLY A 8 -2.21 -25.21 -17.55
C GLY A 8 -1.65 -23.78 -17.54
N ASN A 9 -2.57 -22.83 -17.59
CA ASN A 9 -2.34 -21.38 -17.47
C ASN A 9 -1.24 -21.10 -16.44
N GLN A 10 -0.17 -20.45 -16.91
CA GLN A 10 0.82 -19.89 -16.02
C GLN A 10 0.10 -18.88 -15.13
N ASP A 11 0.18 -19.10 -13.81
CA ASP A 11 -0.36 -18.20 -12.81
C ASP A 11 0.09 -16.76 -13.12
N GLN A 12 -0.86 -15.91 -13.48
CA GLN A 12 -0.64 -14.47 -13.54
C GLN A 12 -0.21 -14.04 -12.13
N PRO A 13 0.80 -13.20 -11.98
CA PRO A 13 1.21 -12.75 -10.65
C PRO A 13 0.02 -12.10 -9.93
N ALA A 14 -0.18 -12.45 -8.68
CA ALA A 14 -1.28 -11.95 -7.86
C ALA A 14 -1.15 -10.44 -7.52
N PHE A 15 -0.21 -9.73 -8.13
CA PHE A 15 0.06 -8.31 -7.93
C PHE A 15 0.46 -7.63 -9.23
N LYS A 16 0.26 -6.30 -9.29
CA LYS A 16 0.68 -5.43 -10.37
C LYS A 16 1.60 -4.34 -9.83
N ILE A 17 2.76 -4.15 -10.43
CA ILE A 17 3.62 -3.00 -10.14
C ILE A 17 3.09 -1.81 -10.93
N LEU A 18 2.60 -0.78 -10.26
CA LEU A 18 2.05 0.42 -10.87
C LEU A 18 3.13 1.45 -11.20
N LEU A 19 4.13 1.58 -10.31
CA LEU A 19 5.27 2.48 -10.47
C LEU A 19 6.50 1.83 -9.86
N SER A 20 7.65 2.02 -10.49
CA SER A 20 8.94 1.61 -9.95
C SER A 20 9.89 2.81 -9.95
N CYS A 21 10.51 3.09 -8.81
CA CYS A 21 11.54 4.10 -8.62
C CYS A 21 12.81 3.43 -8.08
N PRO A 22 13.64 2.79 -8.92
CA PRO A 22 14.76 1.95 -8.49
C PRO A 22 15.80 2.68 -7.63
N THR A 23 15.97 3.98 -7.86
CA THR A 23 16.87 4.84 -7.07
C THR A 23 16.28 5.34 -5.76
N GLY A 24 15.02 4.98 -5.48
CA GLY A 24 14.27 5.53 -4.36
C GLY A 24 13.82 6.98 -4.60
N LEU A 25 12.95 7.45 -3.71
CA LEU A 25 12.51 8.85 -3.63
C LEU A 25 12.71 9.32 -2.20
N SER A 26 13.16 10.56 -2.04
CA SER A 26 13.17 11.25 -0.73
C SER A 26 11.75 11.67 -0.34
N SER A 27 11.53 12.00 0.93
CA SER A 27 10.24 12.52 1.39
C SER A 27 9.83 13.81 0.68
N SER A 28 10.79 14.66 0.28
CA SER A 28 10.53 15.89 -0.49
C SER A 28 10.07 15.63 -1.92
N GLN A 29 10.28 14.42 -2.45
CA GLN A 29 9.86 14.00 -3.79
C GLN A 29 8.51 13.26 -3.78
N VAL A 30 7.86 13.17 -2.62
CA VAL A 30 6.54 12.56 -2.48
C VAL A 30 5.58 13.57 -1.88
N SER A 31 4.45 13.78 -2.53
CA SER A 31 3.36 14.61 -2.04
C SER A 31 2.04 13.85 -2.05
N VAL A 32 1.04 14.44 -1.41
CA VAL A 32 -0.30 13.86 -1.34
C VAL A 32 -1.31 14.89 -1.83
N ASP A 33 -2.17 14.48 -2.76
CA ASP A 33 -3.41 15.17 -3.10
C ASP A 33 -4.57 14.40 -2.45
N PHE A 34 -5.19 15.04 -1.44
CA PHE A 34 -6.22 14.44 -0.63
C PHE A 34 -7.57 15.09 -0.91
N GLY A 35 -8.58 14.27 -1.23
CA GLY A 35 -9.90 14.79 -1.53
C GLY A 35 -10.97 13.73 -1.71
N GLN A 36 -12.22 14.15 -1.54
CA GLN A 36 -13.40 13.29 -1.68
C GLN A 36 -13.54 12.68 -3.08
N VAL A 37 -12.96 13.30 -4.09
CA VAL A 37 -12.95 12.80 -5.48
C VAL A 37 -12.26 11.42 -5.59
N TYR A 38 -11.39 11.09 -4.63
CA TYR A 38 -10.67 9.83 -4.56
C TYR A 38 -11.35 8.79 -3.66
N ASP A 39 -12.49 9.10 -3.07
CA ASP A 39 -13.26 8.15 -2.28
C ASP A 39 -13.86 7.05 -3.15
N ARG A 40 -14.27 5.98 -2.49
CA ARG A 40 -14.99 4.89 -3.13
C ARG A 40 -16.35 5.35 -3.64
N ILE A 41 -16.71 4.94 -4.84
CA ILE A 41 -18.06 5.09 -5.37
C ILE A 41 -18.86 3.84 -4.99
N PRO A 42 -20.05 3.97 -4.34
CA PRO A 42 -20.91 2.83 -4.06
C PRO A 42 -21.22 2.01 -5.33
N HIS A 43 -21.28 0.69 -5.19
CA HIS A 43 -21.59 -0.18 -6.31
C HIS A 43 -23.07 -0.03 -6.75
N PRO A 44 -23.37 0.03 -8.06
CA PRO A 44 -24.74 0.20 -8.55
C PRO A 44 -25.66 -0.99 -8.27
N ASP A 45 -25.11 -2.20 -8.14
CA ASP A 45 -25.87 -3.38 -7.66
C ASP A 45 -26.07 -3.27 -6.15
N VAL A 46 -27.29 -2.92 -5.74
CA VAL A 46 -27.66 -2.70 -4.34
C VAL A 46 -27.45 -3.95 -3.47
N ASN A 47 -27.62 -5.16 -4.02
CA ASN A 47 -27.41 -6.38 -3.26
C ASN A 47 -25.93 -6.58 -2.96
N LEU A 48 -25.07 -6.31 -3.94
CA LEU A 48 -23.64 -6.39 -3.75
C LEU A 48 -23.14 -5.30 -2.76
N GLU A 49 -23.67 -4.09 -2.87
CA GLU A 49 -23.35 -3.00 -1.93
C GLU A 49 -23.79 -3.35 -0.49
N ASN A 50 -24.99 -3.88 -0.29
CA ASN A 50 -25.50 -4.27 1.01
C ASN A 50 -24.69 -5.43 1.63
N SER A 51 -24.09 -6.31 0.81
CA SER A 51 -23.27 -7.41 1.30
C SER A 51 -22.06 -6.95 2.13
N ILE A 52 -21.62 -5.70 1.96
CA ILE A 52 -20.54 -5.10 2.77
C ILE A 52 -20.90 -5.13 4.26
N SER A 53 -22.13 -4.67 4.58
CA SER A 53 -22.62 -4.67 5.96
C SER A 53 -22.81 -6.07 6.50
N GLU A 54 -23.40 -6.96 5.71
CA GLU A 54 -23.67 -8.34 6.10
C GLU A 54 -22.38 -9.11 6.42
N ILE A 55 -21.35 -8.95 5.60
CA ILE A 55 -20.03 -9.59 5.83
C ILE A 55 -19.36 -9.02 7.08
N TRP A 56 -19.44 -7.71 7.26
CA TRP A 56 -18.89 -7.06 8.45
C TRP A 56 -19.55 -7.57 9.73
N ASP A 57 -20.87 -7.59 9.77
CA ASP A 57 -21.66 -8.06 10.93
C ASP A 57 -21.33 -9.52 11.27
N GLN A 58 -21.18 -10.38 10.27
CA GLN A 58 -20.75 -11.77 10.47
C GLN A 58 -19.34 -11.86 11.06
N ARG A 59 -18.40 -10.98 10.67
CA ARG A 59 -17.06 -10.95 11.25
C ARG A 59 -17.05 -10.45 12.69
N VAL A 60 -17.79 -9.38 12.98
CA VAL A 60 -17.92 -8.84 14.34
C VAL A 60 -18.56 -9.87 15.28
N GLN A 61 -19.58 -10.63 14.82
CA GLN A 61 -20.16 -11.71 15.60
C GLN A 61 -19.14 -12.80 15.96
N LYS A 62 -18.18 -13.09 15.08
CA LYS A 62 -17.11 -14.08 15.32
C LYS A 62 -15.97 -13.52 16.17
N ASN A 63 -15.72 -12.23 16.09
CA ASN A 63 -14.67 -11.54 16.83
C ASN A 63 -15.13 -10.14 17.23
N ALA A 64 -15.67 -10.03 18.45
CA ALA A 64 -16.20 -8.77 18.98
C ALA A 64 -15.12 -7.68 19.23
N SER A 65 -13.83 -8.03 19.15
CA SER A 65 -12.73 -7.05 19.29
C SER A 65 -12.39 -6.35 17.98
N LEU A 66 -13.06 -6.68 16.86
CA LEU A 66 -12.83 -5.98 15.59
C LEU A 66 -13.32 -4.54 15.69
N PHE A 67 -12.43 -3.63 15.32
CA PHE A 67 -12.69 -2.20 15.27
C PHE A 67 -12.73 -1.72 13.82
N ASN A 68 -13.65 -0.83 13.49
CA ASN A 68 -13.75 -0.22 12.18
C ASN A 68 -12.91 1.07 12.13
N GLY A 69 -11.60 0.93 11.93
CA GLY A 69 -10.68 2.06 11.79
C GLY A 69 -10.77 2.74 10.44
N LEU A 70 -10.65 4.08 10.46
CA LEU A 70 -10.54 4.90 9.26
C LEU A 70 -9.20 4.62 8.56
N LYS A 71 -9.20 4.63 7.23
CA LYS A 71 -8.00 4.37 6.40
C LYS A 71 -7.93 5.36 5.24
N PHE A 72 -6.72 5.63 4.76
CA PHE A 72 -6.58 6.30 3.47
C PHE A 72 -6.90 5.33 2.34
N ARG A 73 -7.74 5.78 1.41
CA ARG A 73 -8.02 5.05 0.17
C ARG A 73 -7.01 5.46 -0.89
N TYR A 74 -6.38 4.49 -1.53
CA TYR A 74 -5.57 4.74 -2.72
C TYR A 74 -6.46 5.05 -3.92
N GLY A 75 -6.31 6.24 -4.46
CA GLY A 75 -7.05 6.77 -5.62
C GLY A 75 -6.17 6.96 -6.87
N GLY A 76 -4.92 6.45 -6.85
CA GLY A 76 -3.99 6.61 -7.95
C GLY A 76 -2.78 7.46 -7.60
N TYR A 77 -2.01 7.82 -8.63
CA TYR A 77 -0.85 8.71 -8.49
C TYR A 77 -0.64 9.52 -9.76
N SER A 78 0.09 10.62 -9.64
CA SER A 78 0.71 11.31 -10.76
C SER A 78 2.23 11.32 -10.58
N PHE A 79 2.96 11.21 -11.69
CA PHE A 79 4.42 11.21 -11.71
C PHE A 79 4.91 12.33 -12.62
N SER A 80 5.89 13.09 -12.17
CA SER A 80 6.50 14.18 -12.94
C SER A 80 8.01 14.18 -12.76
N GLY A 81 8.73 14.77 -13.72
CA GLY A 81 10.20 14.79 -13.72
C GLY A 81 10.84 13.45 -14.09
N GLY A 82 12.12 13.28 -13.78
CA GLY A 82 12.87 12.04 -14.03
C GLY A 82 13.60 12.01 -15.36
N ALA A 83 13.94 10.80 -15.83
CA ALA A 83 14.83 10.59 -16.98
C ALA A 83 14.38 11.38 -18.24
N GLY A 84 15.29 12.21 -18.76
CA GLY A 84 15.06 13.04 -19.95
C GLY A 84 14.47 14.41 -19.67
N THR A 85 14.28 14.80 -18.41
CA THR A 85 13.87 16.13 -17.98
C THR A 85 14.93 16.74 -17.06
N ASP A 86 14.96 18.08 -16.96
CA ASP A 86 15.82 18.79 -15.99
C ASP A 86 15.20 18.83 -14.57
N GLN A 87 14.09 18.13 -14.36
CA GLN A 87 13.38 18.07 -13.09
C GLN A 87 13.63 16.77 -12.36
N GLU A 88 13.81 16.86 -11.05
CA GLU A 88 13.86 15.68 -10.20
C GLU A 88 12.53 14.89 -10.26
N PRO A 89 12.60 13.55 -10.13
CA PRO A 89 11.39 12.72 -10.11
C PRO A 89 10.53 13.09 -8.89
N HIS A 90 9.22 13.24 -9.10
CA HIS A 90 8.26 13.55 -8.07
C HIS A 90 6.99 12.71 -8.24
N VAL A 91 6.52 12.12 -7.15
CA VAL A 91 5.27 11.37 -7.08
C VAL A 91 4.26 12.14 -6.24
N CYS A 92 3.06 12.32 -6.76
CA CYS A 92 1.93 12.79 -5.99
C CYS A 92 0.92 11.65 -5.84
N LEU A 93 0.70 11.18 -4.61
CA LEU A 93 -0.30 10.17 -4.29
C LEU A 93 -1.68 10.82 -4.21
N HIS A 94 -2.68 10.22 -4.85
CA HIS A 94 -4.06 10.65 -4.78
C HIS A 94 -4.79 9.82 -3.73
N LEU A 95 -5.26 10.45 -2.66
CA LEU A 95 -5.83 9.75 -1.52
C LEU A 95 -7.24 10.25 -1.19
N GLY A 96 -8.15 9.30 -0.98
CA GLY A 96 -9.46 9.52 -0.37
C GLY A 96 -9.53 8.89 1.03
N LEU A 97 -10.75 8.75 1.54
CA LEU A 97 -11.04 8.04 2.78
C LEU A 97 -11.77 6.73 2.50
N THR A 98 -11.49 5.77 3.36
CA THR A 98 -12.19 4.48 3.46
C THR A 98 -12.11 3.97 4.89
N ASP A 99 -12.60 2.77 5.15
CA ASP A 99 -12.54 2.15 6.48
C ASP A 99 -12.34 0.63 6.39
N TYR A 100 -12.02 0.01 7.52
CA TYR A 100 -11.75 -1.42 7.60
C TYR A 100 -12.99 -2.27 7.26
N ARG A 101 -14.19 -1.85 7.63
CA ARG A 101 -15.45 -2.52 7.28
C ARG A 101 -15.62 -2.60 5.77
N THR A 102 -15.39 -1.50 5.08
CA THR A 102 -15.49 -1.43 3.63
C THR A 102 -14.42 -2.30 2.95
N PHE A 103 -13.21 -2.33 3.51
CA PHE A 103 -12.14 -3.22 3.02
C PHE A 103 -12.53 -4.70 3.14
N VAL A 104 -13.03 -5.10 4.30
CA VAL A 104 -13.53 -6.46 4.55
C VAL A 104 -14.68 -6.82 3.60
N GLY A 105 -15.59 -5.87 3.38
CA GLY A 105 -16.80 -6.09 2.56
C GLY A 105 -16.58 -5.98 1.04
N THR A 106 -15.45 -5.43 0.59
CA THR A 106 -15.14 -5.28 -0.84
C THR A 106 -13.90 -6.09 -1.24
N ASN A 107 -12.71 -5.71 -0.84
CA ASN A 107 -11.45 -6.36 -1.24
C ASN A 107 -11.34 -7.80 -0.71
N LEU A 108 -11.84 -8.07 0.51
CA LEU A 108 -11.86 -9.41 1.11
C LEU A 108 -13.21 -10.14 0.94
N ASN A 109 -14.12 -9.58 0.16
CA ASN A 109 -15.38 -10.23 -0.16
C ASN A 109 -15.12 -11.48 -1.03
N PRO A 110 -15.77 -12.62 -0.79
CA PRO A 110 -15.68 -13.78 -1.69
C PRO A 110 -16.05 -13.47 -3.15
N LEU A 111 -16.83 -12.42 -3.38
CA LEU A 111 -17.24 -11.94 -4.70
C LEU A 111 -16.49 -10.65 -5.10
N TRP A 112 -15.27 -10.44 -4.60
CA TRP A 112 -14.49 -9.22 -4.79
C TRP A 112 -14.33 -8.80 -6.26
N GLU A 113 -14.22 -9.77 -7.17
CA GLU A 113 -14.12 -9.52 -8.62
C GLU A 113 -15.31 -8.73 -9.17
N ARG A 114 -16.49 -8.88 -8.57
CA ARG A 114 -17.70 -8.17 -8.99
C ARG A 114 -17.67 -6.67 -8.64
N PHE A 115 -16.78 -6.26 -7.74
CA PHE A 115 -16.55 -4.84 -7.44
C PHE A 115 -15.57 -4.19 -8.43
N LEU A 116 -14.92 -4.97 -9.29
CA LEU A 116 -14.00 -4.44 -10.29
C LEU A 116 -14.75 -4.07 -11.58
N LEU A 117 -14.33 -2.96 -12.18
CA LEU A 117 -14.80 -2.59 -13.53
C LEU A 117 -13.79 -3.05 -14.58
N PRO A 118 -14.25 -3.40 -15.79
CA PRO A 118 -13.36 -3.69 -16.91
C PRO A 118 -12.69 -2.40 -17.40
N SER A 119 -11.49 -2.10 -16.87
CA SER A 119 -10.70 -0.91 -17.20
C SER A 119 -9.22 -1.22 -17.07
N GLU A 120 -8.39 -0.63 -17.94
CA GLU A 120 -6.93 -0.64 -17.80
C GLU A 120 -6.44 0.43 -16.80
N ASP A 121 -7.25 1.44 -16.55
CA ASP A 121 -7.02 2.45 -15.52
C ASP A 121 -7.37 1.86 -14.14
N ASP A 122 -6.36 1.71 -13.29
CA ASP A 122 -6.51 1.05 -11.98
C ASP A 122 -7.47 1.80 -11.06
N PHE A 123 -7.51 3.13 -11.10
CA PHE A 123 -8.44 3.91 -10.30
C PHE A 123 -9.90 3.63 -10.70
N ARG A 124 -10.18 3.59 -12.00
CA ARG A 124 -11.52 3.24 -12.51
C ARG A 124 -11.84 1.78 -12.26
N GLN A 125 -10.89 0.88 -12.46
CA GLN A 125 -11.08 -0.56 -12.22
C GLN A 125 -11.50 -0.80 -10.77
N CYS A 126 -10.83 -0.14 -9.82
CA CYS A 126 -11.04 -0.30 -8.38
C CYS A 126 -12.00 0.72 -7.76
N GLN A 127 -12.78 1.47 -8.56
CA GLN A 127 -13.60 2.57 -8.03
C GLN A 127 -14.64 2.14 -7.00
N HIS A 128 -15.09 0.88 -7.04
CA HIS A 128 -16.07 0.32 -6.10
C HIS A 128 -15.43 -0.46 -4.94
N THR A 129 -14.11 -0.56 -4.88
CA THR A 129 -13.38 -1.22 -3.79
C THR A 129 -12.85 -0.21 -2.77
N SER A 130 -12.62 -0.68 -1.55
CA SER A 130 -12.02 0.14 -0.49
C SER A 130 -10.58 0.54 -0.80
N SER A 131 -9.78 -0.36 -1.35
CA SER A 131 -8.38 -0.16 -1.75
C SER A 131 -7.58 0.66 -0.72
N PRO A 132 -7.51 0.23 0.56
CA PRO A 132 -6.75 0.97 1.56
C PRO A 132 -5.27 1.03 1.18
N LEU A 133 -4.66 2.20 1.37
CA LEU A 133 -3.22 2.37 1.17
C LEU A 133 -2.47 1.68 2.33
N GLY A 134 -1.58 0.76 2.00
CA GLY A 134 -0.62 0.20 2.93
C GLY A 134 0.81 0.61 2.56
N ASN A 135 1.70 0.55 3.54
CA ASN A 135 3.13 0.69 3.33
C ASN A 135 3.89 -0.45 4.00
N GLY A 136 5.12 -0.69 3.56
CA GLY A 136 5.97 -1.74 4.10
C GLY A 136 7.44 -1.33 4.05
N ALA A 137 8.24 -1.89 4.95
CA ALA A 137 9.66 -1.64 5.05
C ALA A 137 10.48 -2.89 4.75
N VAL A 138 11.49 -2.75 3.91
CA VAL A 138 12.56 -3.74 3.80
C VAL A 138 13.67 -3.31 4.74
N ILE A 139 13.92 -4.10 5.79
CA ILE A 139 14.87 -3.77 6.85
C ILE A 139 16.07 -4.69 6.74
N GLU A 140 17.23 -4.11 6.52
CA GLU A 140 18.51 -4.78 6.54
C GLU A 140 19.19 -4.55 7.89
N THR A 141 19.63 -5.63 8.52
CA THR A 141 20.42 -5.59 9.75
C THR A 141 21.88 -5.29 9.47
N SER A 142 22.66 -4.92 10.51
CA SER A 142 24.11 -4.66 10.38
C SER A 142 24.92 -5.85 9.86
N ASP A 143 24.40 -7.08 10.06
CA ASP A 143 24.99 -8.32 9.54
C ASP A 143 24.41 -8.74 8.17
N LYS A 144 23.79 -7.80 7.46
CA LYS A 144 23.28 -7.96 6.08
C LYS A 144 22.15 -8.97 5.90
N LYS A 145 21.34 -9.17 6.92
CA LYS A 145 20.14 -10.00 6.83
C LYS A 145 18.90 -9.13 6.66
N ILE A 146 17.92 -9.66 5.96
CA ILE A 146 16.60 -9.02 5.79
C ILE A 146 15.64 -9.56 6.84
N ILE A 147 14.95 -8.66 7.53
CA ILE A 147 13.93 -9.03 8.50
C ILE A 147 12.63 -9.33 7.79
N VAL A 148 12.05 -10.48 8.11
CA VAL A 148 10.68 -10.86 7.72
C VAL A 148 9.93 -11.32 8.97
N LEU A 149 8.64 -11.00 9.05
CA LEU A 149 7.76 -11.34 10.16
C LEU A 149 6.81 -12.45 9.75
N GLN A 150 6.49 -13.35 10.68
CA GLN A 150 5.42 -14.31 10.46
C GLN A 150 4.13 -13.80 11.12
N ARG A 151 3.11 -13.59 10.31
CA ARG A 151 1.79 -13.13 10.80
C ARG A 151 1.19 -14.17 11.75
N SER A 152 0.56 -13.67 12.81
CA SER A 152 -0.20 -14.51 13.74
C SER A 152 -1.26 -15.34 13.01
N LYS A 153 -1.55 -16.53 13.50
CA LYS A 153 -2.65 -17.36 12.99
C LYS A 153 -4.04 -16.79 13.35
N ASN A 154 -4.09 -15.81 14.23
CA ASN A 154 -5.33 -15.19 14.73
C ASN A 154 -5.66 -13.86 14.04
N VAL A 155 -4.91 -13.45 13.00
CA VAL A 155 -5.21 -12.24 12.22
C VAL A 155 -6.22 -12.50 11.12
N GLY A 156 -6.94 -11.44 10.73
CA GLY A 156 -8.00 -11.54 9.71
C GLY A 156 -7.48 -11.73 8.28
N GLU A 157 -6.20 -11.45 8.02
CA GLU A 157 -5.61 -11.43 6.69
C GLU A 157 -4.33 -12.25 6.66
N PHE A 158 -4.23 -13.17 5.69
CA PHE A 158 -3.04 -13.99 5.43
C PHE A 158 -2.40 -14.61 6.70
N PRO A 159 -3.15 -15.34 7.54
CA PRO A 159 -2.63 -15.89 8.78
C PRO A 159 -1.48 -16.86 8.51
N GLY A 160 -0.38 -16.71 9.26
CA GLY A 160 0.81 -17.55 9.17
C GLY A 160 1.73 -17.25 7.98
N HIS A 161 1.40 -16.29 7.10
CA HIS A 161 2.27 -15.89 6.00
C HIS A 161 3.46 -15.08 6.51
N TYR A 162 4.55 -15.11 5.74
CA TYR A 162 5.71 -14.25 5.95
C TYR A 162 5.52 -12.94 5.19
N VAL A 163 5.75 -11.83 5.89
CA VAL A 163 5.59 -10.47 5.36
C VAL A 163 6.76 -9.59 5.79
N PHE A 164 6.98 -8.51 5.08
CA PHE A 164 7.81 -7.42 5.59
C PHE A 164 7.04 -6.65 6.67
N PRO A 165 7.74 -6.00 7.62
CA PRO A 165 7.11 -5.06 8.55
C PRO A 165 6.31 -4.02 7.79
N GLY A 166 5.09 -3.73 8.27
CA GLY A 166 4.25 -2.77 7.58
C GLY A 166 2.84 -2.69 8.11
N GLY A 167 2.16 -1.63 7.71
CA GLY A 167 0.81 -1.32 8.13
C GLY A 167 0.12 -0.34 7.21
N HIS A 168 -0.70 0.52 7.80
CA HIS A 168 -1.46 1.51 7.07
C HIS A 168 -1.23 2.89 7.68
N PRO A 169 -0.93 3.92 6.87
CA PRO A 169 -1.02 5.30 7.35
C PRO A 169 -2.42 5.58 7.88
N GLU A 170 -2.52 6.22 9.05
CA GLU A 170 -3.79 6.41 9.73
C GLU A 170 -4.24 7.87 9.68
N PRO A 171 -5.43 8.16 9.09
CA PRO A 171 -5.95 9.53 9.04
C PRO A 171 -6.07 10.19 10.42
N GLU A 172 -6.44 9.41 11.44
CA GLU A 172 -6.67 9.88 12.81
C GLU A 172 -5.39 10.39 13.47
N GLU A 173 -4.20 9.83 13.15
CA GLU A 173 -2.90 10.26 13.67
C GLU A 173 -2.57 11.72 13.33
N ILE A 174 -3.08 12.20 12.21
CA ILE A 174 -2.90 13.60 11.79
C ILE A 174 -4.18 14.44 11.94
N GLY A 175 -5.17 13.92 12.69
CA GLY A 175 -6.40 14.62 13.04
C GLY A 175 -7.44 14.69 11.91
N ILE A 176 -7.43 13.73 10.97
CA ILE A 176 -8.43 13.61 9.92
C ILE A 176 -9.47 12.57 10.34
N SER A 177 -10.73 13.00 10.45
CA SER A 177 -11.89 12.14 10.69
C SER A 177 -12.90 12.16 9.53
N SER A 178 -12.81 13.17 8.65
CA SER A 178 -13.69 13.37 7.49
C SER A 178 -13.05 14.33 6.49
N HIS A 179 -13.69 14.48 5.32
CA HIS A 179 -13.39 15.57 4.38
C HIS A 179 -14.03 16.86 4.87
N ASP A 180 -13.31 17.62 5.69
CA ASP A 180 -13.76 18.92 6.14
C ASP A 180 -13.41 20.02 5.13
N ASN A 181 -14.34 20.95 4.92
CA ASN A 181 -14.08 22.20 4.19
C ASN A 181 -13.26 23.14 5.09
N ARG A 182 -11.93 23.07 5.01
CA ARG A 182 -11.00 23.92 5.78
C ARG A 182 -10.56 25.11 4.94
N ASP A 183 -10.16 26.18 5.62
CA ASP A 183 -9.61 27.38 4.96
C ASP A 183 -8.31 27.06 4.21
N ASP A 184 -8.01 27.82 3.14
CA ASP A 184 -6.85 27.62 2.24
C ASP A 184 -5.50 27.49 2.97
N ASN A 185 -5.27 28.27 4.03
CA ASN A 185 -4.04 28.16 4.83
C ASN A 185 -3.93 26.83 5.60
N SER A 186 -5.06 26.24 6.02
CA SER A 186 -5.11 24.94 6.68
C SER A 186 -4.82 23.81 5.70
N HIS A 187 -5.13 24.00 4.41
CA HIS A 187 -4.90 22.99 3.36
C HIS A 187 -3.42 22.69 3.13
N GLN A 188 -2.56 23.73 3.08
CA GLN A 188 -1.12 23.52 2.83
C GLN A 188 -0.46 22.77 3.98
N ILE A 189 -0.73 23.19 5.22
CA ILE A 189 -0.20 22.51 6.42
C ILE A 189 -0.69 21.06 6.48
N MET A 190 -1.94 20.81 6.08
CA MET A 190 -2.50 19.47 6.05
C MET A 190 -1.82 18.59 4.98
N LYS A 191 -1.55 19.12 3.79
CA LYS A 191 -0.80 18.40 2.74
C LYS A 191 0.59 17.99 3.19
N GLU A 192 1.30 18.87 3.90
CA GLU A 192 2.62 18.55 4.46
C GLU A 192 2.53 17.45 5.53
N LYS A 193 1.55 17.53 6.44
CA LYS A 193 1.31 16.46 7.43
C LYS A 193 0.93 15.13 6.79
N LEU A 194 0.10 15.15 5.74
CA LEU A 194 -0.28 13.95 4.99
C LEU A 194 0.94 13.31 4.32
N SER A 195 1.77 14.12 3.67
CA SER A 195 2.99 13.61 3.03
C SER A 195 3.96 13.03 4.05
N GLN A 196 4.09 13.68 5.21
CA GLN A 196 4.95 13.21 6.29
C GLN A 196 4.41 11.90 6.91
N GLU A 197 3.09 11.78 7.10
CA GLU A 197 2.45 10.57 7.63
C GLU A 197 2.76 9.33 6.79
N MET A 198 2.96 9.45 5.47
CA MET A 198 3.35 8.33 4.61
C MET A 198 4.69 7.72 5.02
N PHE A 199 5.58 8.51 5.66
CA PHE A 199 6.89 8.06 6.15
C PHE A 199 6.87 7.76 7.65
N ASP A 200 6.15 8.54 8.44
CA ASP A 200 6.10 8.36 9.89
C ASP A 200 5.37 7.08 10.27
N SER A 201 4.28 6.73 9.55
CA SER A 201 3.52 5.51 9.78
C SER A 201 4.39 4.26 9.66
N ILE A 202 5.19 4.14 8.60
CA ILE A 202 6.04 2.95 8.44
C ILE A 202 7.13 2.86 9.51
N THR A 203 7.62 4.00 9.99
CA THR A 203 8.58 4.04 11.10
C THR A 203 7.93 3.53 12.39
N ARG A 204 6.70 3.95 12.69
CA ARG A 204 5.94 3.46 13.85
C ARG A 204 5.72 1.95 13.78
N GLU A 205 5.26 1.45 12.65
CA GLU A 205 5.04 0.01 12.44
C GLU A 205 6.33 -0.80 12.66
N VAL A 206 7.46 -0.33 12.13
CA VAL A 206 8.75 -0.99 12.33
C VAL A 206 9.14 -1.04 13.81
N VAL A 207 8.98 0.07 14.53
CA VAL A 207 9.27 0.15 15.98
C VAL A 207 8.36 -0.81 16.75
N GLU A 208 7.07 -0.84 16.45
CA GLU A 208 6.09 -1.65 17.16
C GLU A 208 6.25 -3.15 16.87
N GLU A 209 6.45 -3.52 15.61
CA GLU A 209 6.49 -4.93 15.21
C GLU A 209 7.85 -5.59 15.50
N ILE A 210 8.96 -4.83 15.46
CA ILE A 210 10.32 -5.36 15.66
C ILE A 210 10.82 -5.08 17.08
N GLY A 211 10.30 -4.02 17.72
CA GLY A 211 10.71 -3.62 19.07
C GLY A 211 12.06 -2.90 19.12
N VAL A 212 12.49 -2.26 18.02
CA VAL A 212 13.71 -1.46 17.95
C VAL A 212 13.40 0.02 18.19
N PRO A 213 14.29 0.79 18.86
CA PRO A 213 14.09 2.23 18.99
C PRO A 213 14.16 2.93 17.64
N ALA A 214 13.35 3.98 17.42
CA ALA A 214 13.31 4.72 16.17
C ALA A 214 14.66 5.36 15.80
N ASP A 215 15.44 5.79 16.78
CA ASP A 215 16.77 6.38 16.59
C ASP A 215 17.85 5.37 16.16
N SER A 216 17.55 4.07 16.23
CA SER A 216 18.41 3.01 15.69
C SER A 216 18.18 2.74 14.21
N LEU A 217 17.13 3.31 13.61
CA LEU A 217 16.81 3.15 12.21
C LEU A 217 17.64 4.11 11.36
N ILE A 218 18.31 3.56 10.36
CA ILE A 218 19.09 4.32 9.38
C ILE A 218 18.33 4.28 8.04
N TYR A 219 17.96 5.46 7.55
CA TYR A 219 17.29 5.58 6.27
C TYR A 219 18.34 5.73 5.15
N PRO A 220 18.28 4.89 4.08
CA PRO A 220 19.18 5.06 2.96
C PRO A 220 18.91 6.41 2.29
N LYS A 221 19.99 7.08 1.88
CA LYS A 221 19.85 8.30 1.07
C LYS A 221 19.52 7.92 -0.37
N PRO A 222 18.72 8.73 -1.08
CA PRO A 222 18.50 8.54 -2.52
C PRO A 222 19.86 8.42 -3.24
N GLY A 223 20.07 7.34 -3.97
CA GLY A 223 21.33 7.04 -4.68
C GLY A 223 22.29 6.10 -3.96
N ASP A 224 22.09 5.77 -2.68
CA ASP A 224 23.01 4.84 -1.96
C ASP A 224 22.83 3.36 -2.35
N SER A 225 21.79 3.02 -3.12
CA SER A 225 21.42 1.63 -3.42
C SER A 225 22.24 0.97 -4.56
N ASP A 226 23.11 1.70 -5.23
CA ASP A 226 23.66 1.23 -6.51
C ASP A 226 25.10 0.64 -6.47
N GLN A 227 25.85 0.86 -5.40
CA GLN A 227 27.24 0.38 -5.40
C GLN A 227 27.42 -1.10 -5.02
N SER A 228 26.46 -1.71 -4.33
CA SER A 228 26.56 -3.13 -3.93
C SER A 228 25.98 -4.09 -4.97
N ARG A 229 25.06 -3.65 -5.84
CA ARG A 229 24.48 -4.49 -6.90
C ARG A 229 25.39 -4.64 -8.10
N GLN A 230 26.13 -3.62 -8.51
CA GLN A 230 27.06 -3.69 -9.62
C GLN A 230 28.24 -4.63 -9.36
N HIS A 231 28.64 -4.84 -8.09
CA HIS A 231 29.73 -5.77 -7.74
C HIS A 231 29.31 -7.25 -7.85
N ASN A 232 28.03 -7.56 -7.61
CA ASN A 232 27.52 -8.94 -7.70
C ASN A 232 27.16 -9.38 -9.11
N GLU A 233 26.82 -8.47 -10.01
CA GLU A 233 26.56 -8.80 -11.43
C GLU A 233 27.87 -9.07 -12.19
N MET A 234 28.97 -8.36 -11.88
CA MET A 234 30.28 -8.63 -12.48
C MET A 234 30.94 -9.91 -11.96
N GLU A 235 30.67 -10.36 -10.74
CA GLU A 235 31.23 -11.64 -10.25
C GLU A 235 30.49 -12.87 -10.78
N THR A 236 29.24 -12.75 -11.21
CA THR A 236 28.50 -13.87 -11.81
C THR A 236 28.82 -14.10 -13.27
N GLU A 237 29.22 -13.08 -14.02
CA GLU A 237 29.66 -13.25 -15.42
C GLU A 237 31.07 -13.90 -15.56
N ASN A 238 31.93 -13.76 -14.54
CA ASN A 238 33.27 -14.34 -14.56
C ASN A 238 33.39 -15.81 -14.08
N ARG A 239 32.27 -16.46 -13.71
CA ARG A 239 32.25 -17.89 -13.27
C ARG A 239 31.74 -18.87 -14.33
N ASN A 240 31.41 -18.39 -15.53
CA ASN A 240 30.95 -19.21 -16.67
C ASN A 240 31.86 -19.15 -17.91
N LEU A 241 33.17 -19.10 -17.72
CA LEU A 241 34.15 -19.35 -18.74
C LEU A 241 35.07 -20.51 -18.35
#